data_ea93b056d0a431814ca5c5b234d290a2
#
_entry.id   ea93b056d0a431814ca5c5b234d290a2
#
_cell.length_a   1.000
_cell.length_b   1.000
_cell.length_c   1.000
_cell.angle_alpha   90.00
_cell.angle_beta   90.00
_cell.angle_gamma   90.00
#
_symmetry.space_group_name_H-M   'P 1'
#
loop_
_entity.id
_entity.type
_entity.pdbx_description
1 polymer ?
#
loop_
_entity_poly.entity_id
_entity_poly.type
_entity_poly.pdbx_seq_one_letter_code
_entity_poly.pdbx_strand_id
1 'polypeptide(L)'
;MMHIKLTGLAIAVLAAALALAYWFLPDDGAPVAASAVPAPAQGRSLAAYFTLDASAVPVPDPVAPPVPLAQQLARLAASGRPEDAYAAYNLLDDCISFEKEGRLPGLEFELGREMTAEEKTAQRQLCAGLTQRQREDRLAYLATAAKAGVPGAATLFLSEGPFGDRSALRNRPDDPLVQAWKRQAIAQLTAQADEAELSSVSTLMMAYLRDGEVVQKDAPQAYGYLLALRQVYDDILAPGVTNPYQDEYWHWLQDELTPAQQAAAAAKAQAIVAKYRQHAGRPAHG
;
A
#
# COMPACT_ATOMS: atom_id res chain seq x y z
N MET A 1 19.05 -17.77 -10.22
CA MET A 1 18.81 -17.08 -8.95
C MET A 1 17.93 -15.83 -9.10
N MET A 2 16.91 -15.82 -9.99
CA MET A 2 16.16 -14.62 -10.37
C MET A 2 14.64 -14.69 -10.06
N HIS A 3 14.15 -15.75 -9.42
CA HIS A 3 12.70 -15.93 -9.17
C HIS A 3 12.20 -15.47 -7.79
N ILE A 4 13.09 -15.13 -6.85
CA ILE A 4 12.69 -14.82 -5.46
C ILE A 4 12.21 -13.37 -5.27
N LYS A 5 12.63 -12.43 -6.12
CA LYS A 5 12.25 -11.01 -5.98
C LYS A 5 10.84 -10.67 -6.50
N LEU A 6 10.26 -11.47 -7.39
CA LEU A 6 8.92 -11.23 -7.97
C LEU A 6 7.78 -11.67 -7.04
N THR A 7 7.99 -12.71 -6.24
CA THR A 7 6.97 -13.20 -5.31
C THR A 7 6.70 -12.24 -4.15
N GLY A 8 7.72 -11.54 -3.67
CA GLY A 8 7.57 -10.54 -2.61
C GLY A 8 6.74 -9.32 -3.04
N LEU A 9 6.93 -8.87 -4.27
CA LEU A 9 6.20 -7.70 -4.80
C LEU A 9 4.70 -8.01 -5.01
N ALA A 10 4.37 -9.19 -5.52
CA ALA A 10 2.98 -9.59 -5.74
C ALA A 10 2.19 -9.72 -4.42
N ILE A 11 2.83 -10.21 -3.37
CA ILE A 11 2.22 -10.36 -2.03
C ILE A 11 2.01 -8.98 -1.38
N ALA A 12 2.97 -8.07 -1.49
CA ALA A 12 2.86 -6.73 -0.92
C ALA A 12 1.72 -5.91 -1.57
N VAL A 13 1.53 -6.04 -2.88
CA VAL A 13 0.44 -5.35 -3.60
C VAL A 13 -0.92 -5.93 -3.25
N LEU A 14 -1.04 -7.25 -3.06
CA LEU A 14 -2.29 -7.88 -2.62
C LEU A 14 -2.67 -7.43 -1.20
N ALA A 15 -1.70 -7.27 -0.32
CA ALA A 15 -1.90 -6.79 1.04
C ALA A 15 -2.39 -5.34 1.07
N ALA A 16 -1.83 -4.47 0.24
CA ALA A 16 -2.26 -3.08 0.13
C ALA A 16 -3.71 -2.98 -0.37
N ALA A 17 -4.11 -3.81 -1.34
CA ALA A 17 -5.48 -3.83 -1.86
C ALA A 17 -6.49 -4.33 -0.82
N LEU A 18 -6.15 -5.34 -0.04
CA LEU A 18 -7.01 -5.88 1.02
C LEU A 18 -7.09 -4.95 2.23
N ALA A 19 -5.99 -4.32 2.63
CA ALA A 19 -5.97 -3.33 3.70
C ALA A 19 -6.80 -2.10 3.32
N LEU A 20 -6.72 -1.61 2.09
CA LEU A 20 -7.56 -0.52 1.59
C LEU A 20 -9.05 -0.91 1.59
N ALA A 21 -9.41 -2.14 1.22
CA ALA A 21 -10.79 -2.59 1.26
C ALA A 21 -11.35 -2.60 2.69
N TYR A 22 -10.55 -2.99 3.68
CA TYR A 22 -10.97 -3.01 5.09
C TYR A 22 -11.18 -1.61 5.67
N TRP A 23 -10.37 -0.63 5.29
CA TRP A 23 -10.46 0.76 5.76
C TRP A 23 -11.63 1.54 5.15
N PHE A 24 -12.22 1.04 4.05
CA PHE A 24 -13.31 1.70 3.35
C PHE A 24 -14.69 1.10 3.63
N LEU A 25 -14.82 0.07 4.48
CA LEU A 25 -16.13 -0.42 4.90
C LEU A 25 -16.80 0.59 5.83
N PRO A 26 -18.07 0.96 5.62
CA PRO A 26 -18.81 1.77 6.58
C PRO A 26 -18.95 0.97 7.89
N ASP A 27 -18.79 1.67 9.01
CA ASP A 27 -18.96 1.14 10.36
C ASP A 27 -20.46 1.01 10.73
N ASP A 28 -21.19 0.34 9.84
CA ASP A 28 -22.60 0.01 10.07
C ASP A 28 -22.64 -1.27 10.90
N GLY A 29 -22.75 -1.10 12.23
CA GLY A 29 -22.77 -2.14 13.25
C GLY A 29 -23.94 -3.12 13.16
N ALA A 30 -24.19 -3.74 12.02
CA ALA A 30 -25.08 -4.87 11.87
C ALA A 30 -24.29 -6.17 12.02
N PRO A 31 -24.68 -7.09 12.93
CA PRO A 31 -24.01 -8.37 13.06
C PRO A 31 -24.25 -9.21 11.78
N VAL A 32 -23.21 -9.41 11.01
CA VAL A 32 -23.21 -10.35 9.89
C VAL A 32 -23.26 -11.75 10.48
N ALA A 33 -24.36 -12.47 10.23
CA ALA A 33 -24.49 -13.87 10.58
C ALA A 33 -23.36 -14.68 9.90
N ALA A 34 -22.55 -15.37 10.70
CA ALA A 34 -21.47 -16.21 10.24
C ALA A 34 -22.04 -17.38 9.43
N SER A 35 -21.99 -17.27 8.10
CA SER A 35 -22.18 -18.42 7.23
C SER A 35 -20.93 -19.31 7.32
N ALA A 36 -21.13 -20.57 7.71
CA ALA A 36 -20.09 -21.56 7.83
C ALA A 36 -19.35 -21.73 6.49
N VAL A 37 -18.07 -21.32 6.48
CA VAL A 37 -17.15 -21.59 5.37
C VAL A 37 -16.84 -23.08 5.38
N PRO A 38 -17.01 -23.82 4.26
CA PRO A 38 -16.60 -25.22 4.19
C PRO A 38 -15.09 -25.33 4.37
N ALA A 39 -14.65 -26.30 5.19
CA ALA A 39 -13.24 -26.55 5.47
C ALA A 39 -12.45 -26.76 4.16
N PRO A 40 -11.27 -26.13 3.99
CA PRO A 40 -10.46 -26.34 2.81
C PRO A 40 -9.97 -27.78 2.75
N ALA A 41 -10.12 -28.40 1.58
CA ALA A 41 -9.53 -29.70 1.28
C ALA A 41 -8.03 -29.64 1.57
N GLN A 42 -7.49 -30.70 2.19
CA GLN A 42 -6.10 -30.84 2.61
C GLN A 42 -5.14 -30.60 1.43
N GLY A 43 -4.74 -29.35 1.25
CA GLY A 43 -3.71 -28.93 0.31
C GLY A 43 -2.33 -29.21 0.90
N ARG A 44 -1.44 -29.74 0.06
CA ARG A 44 -0.04 -30.04 0.38
C ARG A 44 0.62 -28.84 1.06
N SER A 45 1.21 -29.11 2.24
CA SER A 45 1.95 -28.12 3.03
C SER A 45 3.02 -27.42 2.19
N LEU A 46 3.01 -26.10 2.18
CA LEU A 46 4.07 -25.25 1.60
C LEU A 46 5.45 -25.47 2.26
N ALA A 47 5.50 -26.12 3.41
CA ALA A 47 6.73 -26.49 4.12
C ALA A 47 7.67 -27.39 3.30
N ALA A 48 7.20 -28.08 2.25
CA ALA A 48 8.03 -28.94 1.40
C ALA A 48 8.93 -28.15 0.42
N TYR A 49 8.77 -26.84 0.28
CA TYR A 49 9.58 -26.02 -0.62
C TYR A 49 10.75 -25.31 0.05
N PHE A 50 10.88 -25.38 1.38
CA PHE A 50 11.93 -24.70 2.15
C PHE A 50 12.71 -25.68 3.03
N THR A 51 13.26 -26.75 2.45
CA THR A 51 14.36 -27.47 3.10
C THR A 51 15.63 -26.66 2.91
N LEU A 52 15.79 -25.61 3.70
CA LEU A 52 17.10 -25.02 3.95
C LEU A 52 17.85 -25.98 4.87
N ASP A 53 19.01 -26.45 4.39
CA ASP A 53 19.94 -27.25 5.18
C ASP A 53 20.33 -26.46 6.44
N ALA A 54 19.80 -26.85 7.59
CA ALA A 54 19.97 -26.17 8.88
C ALA A 54 21.40 -26.25 9.44
N SER A 55 22.31 -26.87 8.70
CA SER A 55 23.67 -27.17 9.20
C SER A 55 24.71 -26.06 9.01
N ALA A 56 24.33 -24.91 8.44
CA ALA A 56 25.27 -23.83 8.12
C ALA A 56 24.71 -22.42 8.37
N VAL A 57 23.84 -22.22 9.37
CA VAL A 57 23.51 -20.87 9.82
C VAL A 57 24.65 -20.40 10.73
N PRO A 58 25.49 -19.44 10.32
CA PRO A 58 26.48 -18.85 11.21
C PRO A 58 25.72 -18.29 12.43
N VAL A 59 26.20 -18.60 13.64
CA VAL A 59 25.71 -17.93 14.86
C VAL A 59 25.90 -16.42 14.59
N PRO A 60 24.85 -15.61 14.56
CA PRO A 60 25.01 -14.18 14.31
C PRO A 60 25.90 -13.61 15.41
N ASP A 61 26.89 -12.81 15.01
CA ASP A 61 27.67 -11.99 15.94
C ASP A 61 26.72 -11.25 16.89
N PRO A 62 27.15 -10.98 18.16
CA PRO A 62 26.34 -10.28 19.14
C PRO A 62 25.79 -9.01 18.49
N VAL A 63 24.45 -8.97 18.32
CA VAL A 63 23.74 -7.90 17.65
C VAL A 63 24.13 -6.58 18.32
N ALA A 64 24.80 -5.70 17.58
CA ALA A 64 25.12 -4.38 18.07
C ALA A 64 23.84 -3.70 18.60
N PRO A 65 23.91 -2.94 19.70
CA PRO A 65 22.72 -2.30 20.26
C PRO A 65 22.00 -1.49 19.17
N PRO A 66 20.67 -1.55 19.09
CA PRO A 66 19.92 -0.87 18.05
C PRO A 66 20.24 0.65 18.09
N VAL A 67 20.52 1.20 16.91
CA VAL A 67 20.77 2.65 16.77
C VAL A 67 19.53 3.40 17.24
N PRO A 68 19.67 4.38 18.17
CA PRO A 68 18.52 5.12 18.69
C PRO A 68 17.70 5.79 17.58
N LEU A 69 16.36 5.83 17.75
CA LEU A 69 15.42 6.43 16.79
C LEU A 69 15.88 7.84 16.34
N ALA A 70 16.23 8.71 17.27
CA ALA A 70 16.67 10.08 16.98
C ALA A 70 17.91 10.11 16.06
N GLN A 71 18.86 9.21 16.23
CA GLN A 71 20.04 9.12 15.38
C GLN A 71 19.71 8.56 13.99
N GLN A 72 18.79 7.62 13.87
CA GLN A 72 18.32 7.11 12.59
C GLN A 72 17.62 8.21 11.82
N LEU A 73 16.68 8.92 12.46
CA LEU A 73 15.96 10.05 11.85
C LEU A 73 16.90 11.17 11.41
N ALA A 74 17.88 11.52 12.25
CA ALA A 74 18.86 12.54 11.89
C ALA A 74 19.67 12.18 10.63
N ARG A 75 20.06 10.91 10.49
CA ARG A 75 20.76 10.42 9.28
C ARG A 75 19.87 10.48 8.04
N LEU A 76 18.62 10.01 8.15
CA LEU A 76 17.65 10.01 7.05
C LEU A 76 17.33 11.45 6.63
N ALA A 77 17.10 12.35 7.58
CA ALA A 77 16.84 13.77 7.30
C ALA A 77 18.03 14.49 6.66
N ALA A 78 19.26 14.15 7.07
CA ALA A 78 20.47 14.78 6.53
C ALA A 78 20.78 14.42 5.08
N SER A 79 20.24 13.30 4.57
CA SER A 79 20.47 12.85 3.20
C SER A 79 19.80 13.74 2.15
N GLY A 80 18.66 14.35 2.50
CA GLY A 80 17.82 15.12 1.58
C GLY A 80 17.14 14.29 0.48
N ARG A 81 17.28 12.96 0.50
CA ARG A 81 16.68 12.06 -0.50
C ARG A 81 15.21 11.77 -0.18
N PRO A 82 14.32 11.78 -1.19
CA PRO A 82 12.90 11.47 -0.97
C PRO A 82 12.65 10.05 -0.41
N GLU A 83 13.45 9.07 -0.82
CA GLU A 83 13.35 7.69 -0.32
C GLU A 83 13.70 7.63 1.18
N ASP A 84 14.65 8.41 1.62
CA ASP A 84 15.02 8.50 3.03
C ASP A 84 13.97 9.27 3.84
N ALA A 85 13.30 10.24 3.25
CA ALA A 85 12.12 10.85 3.85
C ALA A 85 10.99 9.81 4.02
N TYR A 86 10.76 8.96 3.03
CA TYR A 86 9.79 7.87 3.15
C TYR A 86 10.17 6.87 4.23
N ALA A 87 11.45 6.49 4.31
CA ALA A 87 11.96 5.63 5.38
C ALA A 87 11.79 6.27 6.78
N ALA A 88 12.02 7.58 6.90
CA ALA A 88 11.79 8.31 8.15
C ALA A 88 10.29 8.33 8.55
N TYR A 89 9.38 8.53 7.59
CA TYR A 89 7.95 8.41 7.81
C TYR A 89 7.59 7.02 8.34
N ASN A 90 7.99 5.94 7.63
CA ASN A 90 7.66 4.57 8.02
C ASN A 90 8.19 4.24 9.41
N LEU A 91 9.42 4.63 9.73
CA LEU A 91 10.01 4.41 11.05
C LEU A 91 9.21 5.09 12.18
N LEU A 92 8.72 6.31 11.94
CA LEU A 92 7.89 7.04 12.90
C LEU A 92 6.49 6.44 13.00
N ASP A 93 5.91 6.06 11.88
CA ASP A 93 4.58 5.45 11.82
C ASP A 93 4.54 4.09 12.51
N ASP A 94 5.57 3.26 12.31
CA ASP A 94 5.75 2.01 13.03
C ASP A 94 5.83 2.23 14.54
N CYS A 95 6.57 3.25 14.98
CA CYS A 95 6.65 3.56 16.41
C CYS A 95 5.31 4.03 16.99
N ILE A 96 4.55 4.86 16.26
CA ILE A 96 3.22 5.32 16.66
C ILE A 96 2.23 4.15 16.73
N SER A 97 2.24 3.30 15.70
CA SER A 97 1.39 2.10 15.64
C SER A 97 1.73 1.13 16.75
N PHE A 98 3.02 0.89 17.00
CA PHE A 98 3.47 0.02 18.08
C PHE A 98 3.08 0.54 19.48
N GLU A 99 3.19 1.84 19.73
CA GLU A 99 2.74 2.42 21.00
C GLU A 99 1.22 2.26 21.21
N LYS A 100 0.44 2.36 20.14
CA LYS A 100 -1.01 2.24 20.19
C LYS A 100 -1.48 0.79 20.35
N GLU A 101 -0.88 -0.14 19.60
CA GLU A 101 -1.35 -1.51 19.45
C GLU A 101 -0.48 -2.56 20.17
N GLY A 102 0.73 -2.23 20.54
CA GLY A 102 1.71 -3.17 21.11
C GLY A 102 2.28 -4.19 20.11
N ARG A 103 2.01 -3.97 18.82
CA ARG A 103 2.42 -4.83 17.69
C ARG A 103 2.56 -4.02 16.40
N LEU A 104 3.12 -4.61 15.37
CA LEU A 104 3.22 -4.06 14.02
C LEU A 104 2.45 -4.95 13.04
N PRO A 105 1.18 -4.66 12.75
CA PRO A 105 0.34 -5.50 11.91
C PRO A 105 0.92 -5.76 10.52
N GLY A 106 1.56 -4.75 9.89
CA GLY A 106 2.24 -4.91 8.60
C GLY A 106 3.38 -5.92 8.66
N LEU A 107 4.25 -5.82 9.67
CA LEU A 107 5.35 -6.76 9.87
C LEU A 107 4.83 -8.18 10.17
N GLU A 108 3.81 -8.32 11.02
CA GLU A 108 3.19 -9.61 11.34
C GLU A 108 2.57 -10.26 10.09
N PHE A 109 1.96 -9.46 9.23
CA PHE A 109 1.44 -9.94 7.96
C PHE A 109 2.56 -10.44 7.03
N GLU A 110 3.64 -9.67 6.88
CA GLU A 110 4.80 -10.05 6.06
C GLU A 110 5.49 -11.31 6.56
N LEU A 111 5.61 -11.46 7.89
CA LEU A 111 6.21 -12.63 8.52
C LEU A 111 5.27 -13.85 8.56
N GLY A 112 3.97 -13.67 8.35
CA GLY A 112 2.96 -14.70 8.52
C GLY A 112 2.83 -15.21 9.97
N ARG A 113 3.28 -14.44 10.96
CA ARG A 113 3.24 -14.75 12.38
C ARG A 113 3.21 -13.49 13.24
N GLU A 114 2.79 -13.61 14.47
CA GLU A 114 2.92 -12.55 15.46
C GLU A 114 4.39 -12.22 15.81
N MET A 115 4.60 -10.99 16.27
CA MET A 115 5.88 -10.56 16.82
C MET A 115 6.23 -11.37 18.09
N THR A 116 7.48 -11.81 18.20
CA THR A 116 7.99 -12.45 19.42
C THR A 116 8.14 -11.44 20.56
N ALA A 117 8.35 -11.95 21.79
CA ALA A 117 8.60 -11.10 22.96
C ALA A 117 9.89 -10.27 22.82
N GLU A 118 10.91 -10.85 22.20
CA GLU A 118 12.19 -10.20 21.91
C GLU A 118 12.02 -9.08 20.88
N GLU A 119 11.28 -9.32 19.78
CA GLU A 119 10.97 -8.33 18.76
C GLU A 119 10.16 -7.16 19.34
N LYS A 120 9.15 -7.46 20.16
CA LYS A 120 8.37 -6.44 20.88
C LYS A 120 9.24 -5.62 21.84
N THR A 121 10.22 -6.25 22.46
CA THR A 121 11.14 -5.54 23.37
C THR A 121 12.11 -4.66 22.59
N ALA A 122 12.68 -5.15 21.49
CA ALA A 122 13.54 -4.36 20.61
C ALA A 122 12.78 -3.16 20.01
N GLN A 123 11.55 -3.37 19.56
CA GLN A 123 10.71 -2.27 19.02
C GLN A 123 10.38 -1.23 20.10
N ARG A 124 10.08 -1.66 21.31
CA ARG A 124 9.85 -0.76 22.46
C ARG A 124 11.09 0.07 22.77
N GLN A 125 12.27 -0.53 22.73
CA GLN A 125 13.54 0.17 22.95
C GLN A 125 13.84 1.16 21.83
N LEU A 126 13.61 0.78 20.58
CA LEU A 126 13.78 1.67 19.43
C LEU A 126 12.87 2.91 19.54
N CYS A 127 11.61 2.72 19.88
CA CYS A 127 10.61 3.79 19.96
C CYS A 127 10.66 4.58 21.28
N ALA A 128 11.45 4.12 22.27
CA ALA A 128 11.63 4.85 23.52
C ALA A 128 12.26 6.22 23.25
N GLY A 129 11.55 7.29 23.52
CA GLY A 129 12.01 8.65 23.27
C GLY A 129 11.41 9.29 22.01
N LEU A 130 10.41 8.68 21.41
CA LEU A 130 9.58 9.31 20.37
C LEU A 130 8.92 10.58 20.95
N THR A 131 9.28 11.72 20.40
CA THR A 131 8.80 13.05 20.86
C THR A 131 7.54 13.46 20.12
N GLN A 132 6.76 14.39 20.71
CA GLN A 132 5.59 14.97 20.04
C GLN A 132 5.97 15.67 18.72
N ARG A 133 7.08 16.39 18.68
CA ARG A 133 7.58 17.03 17.47
C ARG A 133 7.85 16.02 16.35
N GLN A 134 8.48 14.88 16.66
CA GLN A 134 8.72 13.83 15.66
C GLN A 134 7.42 13.23 15.12
N ARG A 135 6.39 13.09 15.96
CA ARG A 135 5.05 12.65 15.51
C ARG A 135 4.45 13.64 14.50
N GLU A 136 4.61 14.92 14.73
CA GLU A 136 4.14 15.99 13.84
C GLU A 136 4.97 16.04 12.54
N ASP A 137 6.30 15.96 12.65
CA ASP A 137 7.23 16.00 11.51
C ASP A 137 7.02 14.83 10.54
N ARG A 138 6.45 13.67 10.97
CA ARG A 138 6.24 12.52 10.11
C ARG A 138 5.44 12.84 8.85
N LEU A 139 4.42 13.70 8.96
CA LEU A 139 3.60 14.08 7.80
C LEU A 139 4.37 14.91 6.77
N ALA A 140 5.34 15.70 7.21
CA ALA A 140 6.22 16.46 6.32
C ALA A 140 7.16 15.52 5.53
N TYR A 141 7.67 14.46 6.17
CA TYR A 141 8.45 13.44 5.50
C TYR A 141 7.62 12.70 4.43
N LEU A 142 6.39 12.29 4.77
CA LEU A 142 5.49 11.65 3.81
C LEU A 142 5.14 12.57 2.64
N ALA A 143 4.81 13.83 2.91
CA ALA A 143 4.50 14.81 1.88
C ALA A 143 5.69 15.02 0.91
N THR A 144 6.92 15.03 1.43
CA THR A 144 8.15 15.13 0.62
C THR A 144 8.29 13.92 -0.30
N ALA A 145 8.14 12.71 0.24
CA ALA A 145 8.24 11.47 -0.52
C ALA A 145 7.14 11.36 -1.59
N ALA A 146 5.88 11.66 -1.22
CA ALA A 146 4.74 11.61 -2.14
C ALA A 146 4.89 12.62 -3.30
N LYS A 147 5.35 13.84 -3.01
CA LYS A 147 5.63 14.87 -4.02
C LYS A 147 6.72 14.45 -5.00
N ALA A 148 7.72 13.73 -4.52
CA ALA A 148 8.82 13.24 -5.34
C ALA A 148 8.50 11.96 -6.12
N GLY A 149 7.33 11.36 -5.92
CA GLY A 149 6.91 10.15 -6.62
C GLY A 149 7.50 8.86 -6.05
N VAL A 150 7.91 8.83 -4.79
CA VAL A 150 8.36 7.58 -4.14
C VAL A 150 7.21 6.57 -4.14
N PRO A 151 7.43 5.33 -4.65
CA PRO A 151 6.37 4.33 -4.75
C PRO A 151 5.66 4.08 -3.41
N GLY A 152 4.32 4.06 -3.42
CA GLY A 152 3.48 3.88 -2.23
C GLY A 152 3.25 5.14 -1.39
N ALA A 153 4.11 6.17 -1.50
CA ALA A 153 4.02 7.35 -0.64
C ALA A 153 2.74 8.17 -0.90
N ALA A 154 2.28 8.28 -2.15
CA ALA A 154 1.03 9.01 -2.45
C ALA A 154 -0.20 8.29 -1.91
N THR A 155 -0.22 6.96 -1.92
CA THR A 155 -1.28 6.15 -1.32
C THR A 155 -1.34 6.36 0.19
N LEU A 156 -0.20 6.34 0.88
CA LEU A 156 -0.15 6.63 2.31
C LEU A 156 -0.51 8.09 2.62
N PHE A 157 -0.08 9.04 1.79
CA PHE A 157 -0.47 10.44 1.93
C PHE A 157 -2.00 10.61 1.87
N LEU A 158 -2.67 9.91 0.95
CA LEU A 158 -4.12 9.88 0.91
C LEU A 158 -4.72 9.22 2.16
N SER A 159 -4.13 8.14 2.64
CA SER A 159 -4.63 7.38 3.82
C SER A 159 -4.53 8.17 5.11
N GLU A 160 -3.48 8.97 5.28
CA GLU A 160 -3.30 9.85 6.46
C GLU A 160 -4.39 10.93 6.57
N GLY A 161 -4.87 11.42 5.43
CA GLY A 161 -5.82 12.52 5.39
C GLY A 161 -5.20 13.90 5.62
N PRO A 162 -6.00 14.97 5.50
CA PRO A 162 -5.55 16.33 5.75
C PRO A 162 -5.06 16.46 7.19
N PHE A 163 -3.84 16.95 7.39
CA PHE A 163 -3.22 17.16 8.71
C PHE A 163 -3.03 15.88 9.54
N GLY A 164 -3.05 14.69 8.94
CA GLY A 164 -3.06 13.41 9.63
C GLY A 164 -4.41 13.09 10.31
N ASP A 165 -5.46 13.76 9.90
CA ASP A 165 -6.84 13.56 10.37
C ASP A 165 -7.78 13.31 9.19
N ARG A 166 -8.02 12.04 8.88
CA ARG A 166 -8.94 11.66 7.82
C ARG A 166 -10.38 12.14 8.06
N SER A 167 -10.78 12.32 9.32
CA SER A 167 -12.12 12.81 9.64
C SER A 167 -12.38 14.23 9.13
N ALA A 168 -11.30 15.00 8.89
CA ALA A 168 -11.39 16.34 8.31
C ALA A 168 -12.05 16.36 6.93
N LEU A 169 -11.94 15.26 6.16
CA LEU A 169 -12.60 15.12 4.86
C LEU A 169 -14.13 15.23 4.95
N ARG A 170 -14.71 14.70 6.04
CA ARG A 170 -16.16 14.74 6.30
C ARG A 170 -16.55 15.94 7.14
N ASN A 171 -15.77 16.27 8.16
CA ASN A 171 -16.12 17.28 9.17
C ASN A 171 -15.85 18.71 8.70
N ARG A 172 -14.93 18.89 7.74
CA ARG A 172 -14.52 20.18 7.18
C ARG A 172 -14.39 20.14 5.64
N PRO A 173 -15.40 19.64 4.91
CA PRO A 173 -15.27 19.38 3.47
C PRO A 173 -14.96 20.65 2.66
N ASP A 174 -15.45 21.81 3.08
CA ASP A 174 -15.32 23.10 2.40
C ASP A 174 -14.13 23.93 2.89
N ASP A 175 -13.37 23.43 3.87
CA ASP A 175 -12.15 24.12 4.34
C ASP A 175 -11.15 24.24 3.17
N PRO A 176 -10.67 25.45 2.84
CA PRO A 176 -9.74 25.67 1.71
C PRO A 176 -8.47 24.81 1.80
N LEU A 177 -7.98 24.54 3.01
CA LEU A 177 -6.80 23.69 3.23
C LEU A 177 -7.11 22.22 2.96
N VAL A 178 -8.31 21.74 3.34
CA VAL A 178 -8.78 20.38 3.02
C VAL A 178 -8.94 20.24 1.51
N GLN A 179 -9.52 21.24 0.85
CA GLN A 179 -9.67 21.24 -0.62
C GLN A 179 -8.31 21.29 -1.33
N ALA A 180 -7.36 22.06 -0.83
CA ALA A 180 -5.99 22.09 -1.37
C ALA A 180 -5.31 20.73 -1.22
N TRP A 181 -5.46 20.10 -0.05
CA TRP A 181 -4.93 18.77 0.22
C TRP A 181 -5.54 17.71 -0.72
N LYS A 182 -6.88 17.71 -0.93
CA LYS A 182 -7.56 16.80 -1.87
C LYS A 182 -6.96 16.91 -3.28
N ARG A 183 -6.83 18.14 -3.79
CA ARG A 183 -6.22 18.37 -5.12
C ARG A 183 -4.79 17.84 -5.19
N GLN A 184 -3.99 18.08 -4.16
CA GLN A 184 -2.61 17.61 -4.10
C GLN A 184 -2.54 16.08 -4.06
N ALA A 185 -3.33 15.42 -3.23
CA ALA A 185 -3.33 13.96 -3.09
C ALA A 185 -3.70 13.28 -4.42
N ILE A 186 -4.76 13.76 -5.10
CA ILE A 186 -5.17 13.22 -6.38
C ILE A 186 -4.15 13.49 -7.48
N ALA A 187 -3.55 14.68 -7.51
CA ALA A 187 -2.51 14.99 -8.50
C ALA A 187 -1.28 14.08 -8.34
N GLN A 188 -0.84 13.81 -7.11
CA GLN A 188 0.28 12.91 -6.83
C GLN A 188 -0.04 11.47 -7.23
N LEU A 189 -1.22 10.95 -6.85
CA LEU A 189 -1.66 9.62 -7.25
C LEU A 189 -1.77 9.47 -8.77
N THR A 190 -2.32 10.48 -9.44
CA THR A 190 -2.45 10.47 -10.90
C THR A 190 -1.07 10.42 -11.56
N ALA A 191 -0.13 11.26 -11.12
CA ALA A 191 1.22 11.25 -11.65
C ALA A 191 1.93 9.89 -11.47
N GLN A 192 1.74 9.23 -10.34
CA GLN A 192 2.30 7.89 -10.11
C GLN A 192 1.56 6.81 -10.91
N ALA A 193 0.25 6.89 -11.05
CA ALA A 193 -0.53 5.96 -11.87
C ALA A 193 -0.16 6.08 -13.35
N ASP A 194 0.15 7.27 -13.85
CA ASP A 194 0.64 7.51 -15.21
C ASP A 194 2.03 6.89 -15.43
N GLU A 195 2.83 6.74 -14.38
CA GLU A 195 4.06 5.94 -14.36
C GLU A 195 3.81 4.45 -14.05
N ALA A 196 2.56 4.01 -14.05
CA ALA A 196 2.12 2.64 -13.79
C ALA A 196 2.49 2.10 -12.40
N GLU A 197 2.54 2.95 -11.39
CA GLU A 197 2.66 2.54 -10.00
C GLU A 197 1.32 1.93 -9.55
N LEU A 198 1.29 0.61 -9.30
CA LEU A 198 0.06 -0.17 -9.17
C LEU A 198 -0.76 0.18 -7.92
N SER A 199 -0.13 0.60 -6.83
CA SER A 199 -0.88 1.01 -5.64
C SER A 199 -1.65 2.30 -5.89
N SER A 200 -1.09 3.25 -6.63
CA SER A 200 -1.77 4.48 -7.04
C SER A 200 -2.89 4.21 -8.05
N VAL A 201 -2.66 3.28 -9.01
CA VAL A 201 -3.71 2.85 -9.95
C VAL A 201 -4.90 2.26 -9.19
N SER A 202 -4.65 1.36 -8.23
CA SER A 202 -5.69 0.74 -7.41
C SER A 202 -6.41 1.77 -6.51
N THR A 203 -5.64 2.66 -5.90
CA THR A 203 -6.19 3.72 -5.04
C THR A 203 -7.09 4.67 -5.81
N LEU A 204 -6.70 5.09 -7.01
CA LEU A 204 -7.53 5.94 -7.87
C LEU A 204 -8.77 5.22 -8.38
N MET A 205 -8.66 3.94 -8.76
CA MET A 205 -9.82 3.13 -9.10
C MET A 205 -10.86 3.19 -7.99
N MET A 206 -10.45 2.90 -6.76
CA MET A 206 -11.34 2.90 -5.59
C MET A 206 -11.88 4.29 -5.26
N ALA A 207 -11.07 5.34 -5.41
CA ALA A 207 -11.49 6.71 -5.16
C ALA A 207 -12.59 7.17 -6.13
N TYR A 208 -12.49 6.81 -7.41
CA TYR A 208 -13.49 7.15 -8.43
C TYR A 208 -14.72 6.24 -8.44
N LEU A 209 -14.65 5.06 -7.83
CA LEU A 209 -15.82 4.17 -7.67
C LEU A 209 -16.83 4.70 -6.67
N ARG A 210 -16.38 5.43 -5.67
CA ARG A 210 -17.21 5.86 -4.53
C ARG A 210 -17.53 7.34 -4.61
N ASP A 211 -18.73 7.72 -4.19
CA ASP A 211 -19.04 9.12 -4.00
C ASP A 211 -18.22 9.69 -2.83
N GLY A 212 -17.46 10.65 -3.20
CA GLY A 212 -17.02 11.63 -2.63
C GLY A 212 -16.29 12.18 -1.52
N GLU A 213 -15.61 11.44 -0.65
CA GLU A 213 -14.79 12.15 0.35
C GLU A 213 -13.65 12.95 -0.30
N VAL A 214 -13.01 12.40 -1.34
CA VAL A 214 -11.82 13.00 -1.96
C VAL A 214 -12.10 13.51 -3.37
N VAL A 215 -12.76 12.69 -4.19
CA VAL A 215 -13.19 13.02 -5.56
C VAL A 215 -14.65 12.63 -5.75
N GLN A 216 -15.31 13.23 -6.74
CA GLN A 216 -16.62 12.76 -7.15
C GLN A 216 -16.51 11.42 -7.88
N LYS A 217 -17.58 10.59 -7.79
CA LYS A 217 -17.68 9.34 -8.55
C LYS A 217 -17.49 9.64 -10.04
N ASP A 218 -16.62 8.85 -10.68
CA ASP A 218 -16.35 8.91 -12.12
C ASP A 218 -16.16 7.47 -12.62
N ALA A 219 -17.26 6.85 -13.04
CA ALA A 219 -17.27 5.49 -13.51
C ALA A 219 -16.31 5.23 -14.71
N PRO A 220 -16.24 6.09 -15.74
CA PRO A 220 -15.25 5.99 -16.80
C PRO A 220 -13.80 5.94 -16.31
N GLN A 221 -13.41 6.82 -15.37
CA GLN A 221 -12.07 6.83 -14.80
C GLN A 221 -11.80 5.55 -14.01
N ALA A 222 -12.73 5.16 -13.14
CA ALA A 222 -12.62 3.92 -12.36
C ALA A 222 -12.45 2.70 -13.26
N TYR A 223 -13.25 2.61 -14.33
CA TYR A 223 -13.19 1.49 -15.28
C TYR A 223 -11.86 1.43 -16.03
N GLY A 224 -11.30 2.58 -16.43
CA GLY A 224 -9.98 2.63 -17.07
C GLY A 224 -8.87 2.08 -16.16
N TYR A 225 -8.85 2.45 -14.89
CA TYR A 225 -7.89 1.92 -13.92
C TYR A 225 -8.13 0.43 -13.63
N LEU A 226 -9.39 -0.01 -13.53
CA LEU A 226 -9.75 -1.43 -13.36
C LEU A 226 -9.21 -2.29 -14.51
N LEU A 227 -9.42 -1.87 -15.76
CA LEU A 227 -8.93 -2.58 -16.92
C LEU A 227 -7.39 -2.68 -16.93
N ALA A 228 -6.70 -1.60 -16.51
CA ALA A 228 -5.25 -1.61 -16.41
C ALA A 228 -4.76 -2.62 -15.37
N LEU A 229 -5.34 -2.61 -14.17
CA LEU A 229 -5.03 -3.57 -13.10
C LEU A 229 -5.27 -5.00 -13.57
N ARG A 230 -6.43 -5.27 -14.20
CA ARG A 230 -6.74 -6.60 -14.71
C ARG A 230 -5.66 -7.10 -15.65
N GLN A 231 -5.29 -6.33 -16.65
CA GLN A 231 -4.27 -6.75 -17.63
C GLN A 231 -2.90 -6.94 -16.99
N VAL A 232 -2.49 -6.05 -16.09
CA VAL A 232 -1.20 -6.21 -15.39
C VAL A 232 -1.21 -7.45 -14.49
N TYR A 233 -2.30 -7.71 -13.77
CA TYR A 233 -2.39 -8.89 -12.91
C TYR A 233 -2.45 -10.19 -13.71
N ASP A 234 -3.08 -10.20 -14.90
CA ASP A 234 -3.02 -11.34 -15.82
C ASP A 234 -1.57 -11.62 -16.28
N ASP A 235 -0.75 -10.58 -16.45
CA ASP A 235 0.66 -10.73 -16.84
C ASP A 235 1.57 -11.26 -15.71
N ILE A 236 1.26 -10.99 -14.44
CA ILE A 236 2.18 -11.25 -13.31
C ILE A 236 1.77 -12.43 -12.41
N LEU A 237 0.51 -12.81 -12.42
CA LEU A 237 0.04 -13.91 -11.58
C LEU A 237 0.52 -15.26 -12.11
N ALA A 238 0.86 -16.15 -11.19
CA ALA A 238 1.20 -17.51 -11.54
C ALA A 238 -0.03 -18.27 -12.11
N PRO A 239 0.17 -19.24 -12.98
CA PRO A 239 -0.93 -20.07 -13.49
C PRO A 239 -1.76 -20.68 -12.36
N GLY A 240 -3.09 -20.52 -12.42
CA GLY A 240 -4.03 -21.02 -11.42
C GLY A 240 -4.31 -20.07 -10.25
N VAL A 241 -3.65 -18.91 -10.19
CA VAL A 241 -3.99 -17.85 -9.23
C VAL A 241 -5.09 -16.99 -9.83
N THR A 242 -6.19 -16.82 -9.09
CA THR A 242 -7.32 -16.00 -9.52
C THR A 242 -6.95 -14.51 -9.49
N ASN A 243 -7.18 -13.82 -10.61
CA ASN A 243 -7.02 -12.37 -10.70
C ASN A 243 -8.15 -11.68 -9.92
N PRO A 244 -7.85 -10.84 -8.90
CA PRO A 244 -8.87 -10.18 -8.10
C PRO A 244 -9.69 -9.13 -8.89
N TYR A 245 -9.25 -8.78 -10.09
CA TYR A 245 -9.89 -7.80 -10.96
C TYR A 245 -10.66 -8.44 -12.13
N GLN A 246 -11.08 -9.73 -12.01
CA GLN A 246 -11.86 -10.41 -13.05
C GLN A 246 -13.25 -9.80 -13.25
N ASP A 247 -13.79 -9.98 -14.47
CA ASP A 247 -15.06 -9.37 -14.91
C ASP A 247 -16.26 -9.73 -14.05
N GLU A 248 -16.33 -10.93 -13.48
CA GLU A 248 -17.49 -11.40 -12.72
C GLU A 248 -17.86 -10.49 -11.53
N TYR A 249 -16.88 -9.77 -10.97
CA TYR A 249 -17.11 -8.82 -9.88
C TYR A 249 -17.36 -7.38 -10.32
N TRP A 250 -17.01 -7.05 -11.57
CA TRP A 250 -16.92 -5.66 -12.02
C TRP A 250 -17.74 -5.35 -13.29
N HIS A 251 -18.47 -6.33 -13.84
CA HIS A 251 -19.26 -6.14 -15.07
C HIS A 251 -20.29 -5.01 -14.96
N TRP A 252 -20.87 -4.81 -13.77
CA TRP A 252 -21.83 -3.74 -13.51
C TRP A 252 -21.27 -2.34 -13.82
N LEU A 253 -19.96 -2.13 -13.59
CA LEU A 253 -19.29 -0.86 -13.87
C LEU A 253 -19.22 -0.60 -15.39
N GLN A 254 -19.00 -1.65 -16.17
CA GLN A 254 -19.03 -1.55 -17.63
C GLN A 254 -20.42 -1.20 -18.15
N ASP A 255 -21.47 -1.77 -17.55
CA ASP A 255 -22.87 -1.55 -17.97
C ASP A 255 -23.35 -0.10 -17.71
N GLU A 256 -22.72 0.62 -16.78
CA GLU A 256 -22.98 2.05 -16.55
C GLU A 256 -22.41 2.96 -17.68
N LEU A 257 -21.58 2.44 -18.60
CA LEU A 257 -20.80 3.24 -19.53
C LEU A 257 -21.35 3.19 -20.96
N THR A 258 -21.34 4.32 -21.64
CA THR A 258 -21.55 4.36 -23.08
C THR A 258 -20.38 3.72 -23.84
N PRO A 259 -20.57 3.26 -25.09
CA PRO A 259 -19.48 2.71 -25.90
C PRO A 259 -18.28 3.66 -26.08
N ALA A 260 -18.52 4.96 -26.16
CA ALA A 260 -17.46 5.97 -26.26
C ALA A 260 -16.63 6.05 -24.96
N GLN A 261 -17.30 5.99 -23.80
CA GLN A 261 -16.63 5.96 -22.50
C GLN A 261 -15.83 4.67 -22.29
N GLN A 262 -16.37 3.52 -22.70
CA GLN A 262 -15.66 2.25 -22.67
C GLN A 262 -14.39 2.29 -23.54
N ALA A 263 -14.48 2.84 -24.75
CA ALA A 263 -13.32 2.99 -25.63
C ALA A 263 -12.25 3.92 -25.04
N ALA A 264 -12.64 5.03 -24.42
CA ALA A 264 -11.71 5.95 -23.76
C ALA A 264 -11.05 5.29 -22.53
N ALA A 265 -11.81 4.54 -21.73
CA ALA A 265 -11.29 3.79 -20.59
C ALA A 265 -10.29 2.71 -21.04
N ALA A 266 -10.58 1.98 -22.11
CA ALA A 266 -9.68 1.00 -22.70
C ALA A 266 -8.38 1.63 -23.19
N ALA A 267 -8.43 2.79 -23.84
CA ALA A 267 -7.24 3.50 -24.29
C ALA A 267 -6.36 3.95 -23.11
N LYS A 268 -6.96 4.44 -22.00
CA LYS A 268 -6.26 4.77 -20.77
C LYS A 268 -5.57 3.53 -20.18
N ALA A 269 -6.30 2.42 -20.08
CA ALA A 269 -5.75 1.17 -19.58
C ALA A 269 -4.53 0.71 -20.38
N GLN A 270 -4.63 0.73 -21.71
CA GLN A 270 -3.53 0.35 -22.59
C GLN A 270 -2.27 1.21 -22.37
N ALA A 271 -2.43 2.52 -22.15
CA ALA A 271 -1.30 3.40 -21.87
C ALA A 271 -0.58 3.01 -20.57
N ILE A 272 -1.33 2.75 -19.50
CA ILE A 272 -0.77 2.31 -18.20
C ILE A 272 -0.07 0.95 -18.34
N VAL A 273 -0.72 -0.02 -18.99
CA VAL A 273 -0.15 -1.37 -19.20
C VAL A 273 1.13 -1.31 -20.03
N ALA A 274 1.14 -0.51 -21.11
CA ALA A 274 2.34 -0.31 -21.91
C ALA A 274 3.50 0.25 -21.09
N LYS A 275 3.23 1.23 -20.24
CA LYS A 275 4.21 1.80 -19.32
C LYS A 275 4.72 0.78 -18.30
N TYR A 276 3.81 -0.01 -17.72
CA TYR A 276 4.17 -1.09 -16.80
C TYR A 276 5.11 -2.10 -17.45
N ARG A 277 4.78 -2.57 -18.66
CA ARG A 277 5.61 -3.52 -19.41
C ARG A 277 6.99 -2.95 -19.76
N GLN A 278 7.09 -1.66 -20.06
CA GLN A 278 8.37 -0.98 -20.26
C GLN A 278 9.24 -1.00 -19.00
N HIS A 279 8.65 -0.78 -17.83
CA HIS A 279 9.38 -0.84 -16.56
C HIS A 279 9.78 -2.26 -16.19
N ALA A 280 8.89 -3.24 -16.36
CA ALA A 280 9.15 -4.65 -16.07
C ALA A 280 10.26 -5.26 -16.96
N GLY A 281 10.40 -4.78 -18.20
CA GLY A 281 11.45 -5.20 -19.13
C GLY A 281 12.83 -4.57 -18.88
N ARG A 282 12.93 -3.58 -17.98
CA ARG A 282 14.23 -2.99 -17.61
C ARG A 282 14.94 -3.89 -16.60
N PRO A 283 16.23 -4.25 -16.82
CA PRO A 283 16.99 -4.93 -15.78
C PRO A 283 17.03 -4.04 -14.53
N ALA A 284 16.78 -4.65 -13.37
CA ALA A 284 16.88 -3.94 -12.10
C ALA A 284 18.31 -3.37 -11.99
N HIS A 285 18.43 -2.05 -12.02
CA HIS A 285 19.71 -1.40 -11.74
C HIS A 285 20.09 -1.72 -10.30
N GLY A 286 21.22 -2.44 -10.15
CA GLY A 286 21.80 -2.84 -8.89
C GLY A 286 22.45 -1.67 -8.14
#